data_d691f428a868f91f5d5431a7aa524f76
#
_entry.id   d691f428a868f91f5d5431a7aa524f76
#
_cell.length_a   1.000
_cell.length_b   1.000
_cell.length_c   1.000
_cell.angle_alpha   90.00
_cell.angle_beta   90.00
_cell.angle_gamma   90.00
#
_symmetry.space_group_name_H-M   'P 1'
#
loop_
_entity.id
_entity.type
_entity.pdbx_description
1 polymer ?
#
loop_
_entity_poly.entity_id
_entity_poly.type
_entity_poly.pdbx_seq_one_letter_code
_entity_poly.pdbx_strand_id
1 'polypeptide(L)'
;MVNVTRTFFPPINEFVTQIERVYANQWLTNRGALVMELEEKLSRYLELEDSKVILMNNGTIPLQIALKLLGRGGEIITTPFSYVATTAAIVWENCTPIFVDIDPNFLTIDEDKIESAITDKTTCILATHVFGNPCNIERINQIAHKHNLKVIYDAAHCFGVKYKNKSIFEFGDISTCSFHATKLFHTGEGGGLYVKSIELYKESYYSHNFGHNGPQNFDGLGINGKMSEIQAAMGLSVLPHMNFILKSRKNSVDFYDKNLNFSKLEKMKLREGVEWNFSYYPVIFQSESSLLFTLSRLNAVGIYPRRYFFPSLNKLPYVDQIPKINSESISSRILCLPLFFDMELKDLDMIVQIVNS
;
A
#
# COMPACT_ATOMS: atom_id res chain seq x y z
N MET A 1 -1.00 7.06 25.38
CA MET A 1 -1.53 6.05 24.40
C MET A 1 -0.65 6.08 23.15
N VAL A 2 -0.06 4.93 22.80
CA VAL A 2 0.84 4.78 21.64
C VAL A 2 0.20 3.78 20.67
N ASN A 3 -0.35 4.27 19.57
CA ASN A 3 -0.93 3.43 18.53
C ASN A 3 0.14 2.95 17.53
N VAL A 4 -0.18 1.94 16.73
CA VAL A 4 0.73 1.41 15.69
C VAL A 4 1.18 2.49 14.71
N THR A 5 0.32 3.47 14.41
CA THR A 5 0.63 4.64 13.58
C THR A 5 0.04 5.90 14.22
N ARG A 6 0.64 7.05 13.90
CA ARG A 6 0.11 8.38 14.23
C ARG A 6 0.15 9.24 12.97
N THR A 7 -1.00 9.82 12.62
CA THR A 7 -1.11 10.72 11.47
C THR A 7 -0.22 11.96 11.68
N PHE A 8 0.57 12.31 10.68
CA PHE A 8 1.30 13.57 10.66
C PHE A 8 0.34 14.70 10.31
N PHE A 9 0.22 15.69 11.17
CA PHE A 9 -0.49 16.92 10.85
C PHE A 9 0.53 18.00 10.49
N PRO A 10 0.45 18.58 9.27
CA PRO A 10 1.30 19.72 8.93
C PRO A 10 0.93 20.93 9.82
N PRO A 11 1.80 21.93 9.97
CA PRO A 11 1.46 23.18 10.63
C PRO A 11 0.16 23.75 10.09
N ILE A 12 -0.75 24.15 10.97
CA ILE A 12 -2.11 24.54 10.60
C ILE A 12 -2.15 25.69 9.58
N ASN A 13 -1.22 26.64 9.69
CA ASN A 13 -1.10 27.77 8.76
C ASN A 13 -0.75 27.31 7.34
N GLU A 14 0.05 26.25 7.16
CA GLU A 14 0.35 25.69 5.83
C GLU A 14 -0.87 25.08 5.19
N PHE A 15 -1.69 24.35 5.96
CA PHE A 15 -2.95 23.80 5.47
C PHE A 15 -3.98 24.89 5.18
N VAL A 16 -4.12 25.90 6.06
CA VAL A 16 -5.01 27.05 5.86
C VAL A 16 -4.66 27.79 4.57
N THR A 17 -3.36 28.03 4.30
CA THR A 17 -2.92 28.65 3.05
C THR A 17 -3.38 27.87 1.82
N GLN A 18 -3.35 26.53 1.84
CA GLN A 18 -3.87 25.74 0.71
C GLN A 18 -5.39 25.84 0.61
N ILE A 19 -6.11 25.87 1.73
CA ILE A 19 -7.57 26.05 1.74
C ILE A 19 -7.97 27.42 1.20
N GLU A 20 -7.25 28.49 1.54
CA GLU A 20 -7.48 29.84 0.97
C GLU A 20 -7.37 29.82 -0.56
N ARG A 21 -6.44 29.06 -1.13
CA ARG A 21 -6.33 28.87 -2.59
C ARG A 21 -7.55 28.16 -3.17
N VAL A 22 -8.11 27.15 -2.48
CA VAL A 22 -9.34 26.48 -2.90
C VAL A 22 -10.51 27.49 -2.97
N TYR A 23 -10.64 28.35 -1.94
CA TYR A 23 -11.67 29.39 -1.90
C TYR A 23 -11.46 30.43 -2.99
N ALA A 24 -10.21 30.87 -3.22
CA ALA A 24 -9.90 31.84 -4.27
C ALA A 24 -10.22 31.29 -5.67
N ASN A 25 -9.97 30.00 -5.91
CA ASN A 25 -10.27 29.35 -7.18
C ASN A 25 -11.75 29.03 -7.37
N GLN A 26 -12.56 29.06 -6.31
CA GLN A 26 -13.97 28.66 -6.29
C GLN A 26 -14.22 27.29 -6.92
N TRP A 27 -13.31 26.33 -6.69
CA TRP A 27 -13.32 25.00 -7.29
C TRP A 27 -13.01 23.93 -6.24
N LEU A 28 -13.90 22.93 -6.06
CA LEU A 28 -13.80 21.95 -4.98
C LEU A 28 -13.50 20.53 -5.46
N THR A 29 -13.79 20.21 -6.71
CA THR A 29 -13.68 18.85 -7.25
C THR A 29 -13.40 18.88 -8.76
N ASN A 30 -13.46 17.70 -9.43
CA ASN A 30 -13.25 17.56 -10.87
C ASN A 30 -11.85 18.00 -11.34
N ARG A 31 -10.82 17.57 -10.61
CA ARG A 31 -9.40 17.77 -10.95
C ARG A 31 -9.06 19.25 -11.17
N GLY A 32 -9.26 20.05 -10.13
CA GLY A 32 -8.89 21.46 -10.12
C GLY A 32 -7.39 21.71 -9.99
N ALA A 33 -7.03 22.95 -9.73
CA ALA A 33 -5.65 23.42 -9.74
C ALA A 33 -4.76 22.71 -8.69
N LEU A 34 -5.29 22.46 -7.48
CA LEU A 34 -4.51 21.82 -6.41
C LEU A 34 -4.27 20.33 -6.69
N VAL A 35 -5.27 19.63 -7.25
CA VAL A 35 -5.10 18.23 -7.66
C VAL A 35 -4.04 18.13 -8.74
N MET A 36 -4.08 18.96 -9.79
CA MET A 36 -3.08 18.97 -10.85
C MET A 36 -1.68 19.30 -10.32
N GLU A 37 -1.56 20.28 -9.43
CA GLU A 37 -0.28 20.62 -8.80
C GLU A 37 0.25 19.46 -7.95
N LEU A 38 -0.62 18.77 -7.21
CA LEU A 38 -0.22 17.61 -6.41
C LEU A 38 0.25 16.46 -7.30
N GLU A 39 -0.44 16.16 -8.42
CA GLU A 39 0.02 15.17 -9.42
C GLU A 39 1.43 15.50 -9.93
N GLU A 40 1.68 16.75 -10.29
CA GLU A 40 2.99 17.20 -10.76
C GLU A 40 4.07 17.09 -9.68
N LYS A 41 3.78 17.56 -8.45
CA LYS A 41 4.73 17.47 -7.33
C LYS A 41 5.02 16.04 -6.90
N LEU A 42 4.02 15.17 -6.91
CA LEU A 42 4.20 13.75 -6.63
C LEU A 42 5.05 13.08 -7.72
N SER A 43 4.81 13.38 -8.99
CA SER A 43 5.62 12.86 -10.09
C SER A 43 7.10 13.23 -9.92
N ARG A 44 7.40 14.47 -9.53
CA ARG A 44 8.77 14.91 -9.25
C ARG A 44 9.36 14.26 -7.99
N TYR A 45 8.60 14.24 -6.89
CA TYR A 45 9.05 13.67 -5.62
C TYR A 45 9.35 12.18 -5.72
N LEU A 46 8.48 11.45 -6.42
CA LEU A 46 8.60 10.01 -6.64
C LEU A 46 9.56 9.67 -7.79
N GLU A 47 10.13 10.66 -8.46
CA GLU A 47 11.05 10.50 -9.61
C GLU A 47 10.45 9.58 -10.68
N LEU A 48 9.19 9.85 -11.06
CA LEU A 48 8.53 9.08 -12.13
C LEU A 48 9.15 9.45 -13.48
N GLU A 49 9.66 8.44 -14.18
CA GLU A 49 10.30 8.59 -15.51
C GLU A 49 9.25 8.44 -16.62
N ASP A 50 8.54 7.32 -16.62
CA ASP A 50 7.58 6.94 -17.65
C ASP A 50 6.14 6.94 -17.13
N SER A 51 5.95 6.60 -15.85
CA SER A 51 4.63 6.47 -15.25
C SER A 51 3.96 7.82 -15.00
N LYS A 52 2.66 7.88 -15.29
CA LYS A 52 1.79 9.00 -14.95
C LYS A 52 0.90 8.64 -13.77
N VAL A 53 0.61 9.61 -12.92
CA VAL A 53 -0.28 9.44 -11.77
C VAL A 53 -1.66 10.03 -12.04
N ILE A 54 -2.70 9.34 -11.58
CA ILE A 54 -4.08 9.84 -11.49
C ILE A 54 -4.46 9.78 -10.01
N LEU A 55 -4.80 10.95 -9.43
CA LEU A 55 -5.19 11.04 -8.03
C LEU A 55 -6.67 10.71 -7.84
N MET A 56 -6.95 9.92 -6.81
CA MET A 56 -8.29 9.41 -6.52
C MET A 56 -8.66 9.63 -5.05
N ASN A 57 -9.93 9.51 -4.74
CA ASN A 57 -10.51 9.85 -3.44
C ASN A 57 -10.16 8.88 -2.30
N ASN A 58 -9.67 7.69 -2.60
CA ASN A 58 -9.16 6.69 -1.63
C ASN A 58 -8.24 5.68 -2.31
N GLY A 59 -7.62 4.77 -1.52
CA GLY A 59 -6.70 3.75 -2.04
C GLY A 59 -7.37 2.50 -2.65
N THR A 60 -8.71 2.33 -2.50
CA THR A 60 -9.43 1.16 -3.02
C THR A 60 -9.90 1.37 -4.46
N ILE A 61 -10.36 2.57 -4.79
CA ILE A 61 -10.81 2.91 -6.15
C ILE A 61 -9.73 2.66 -7.22
N PRO A 62 -8.45 3.00 -7.02
CA PRO A 62 -7.40 2.63 -7.97
C PRO A 62 -7.33 1.13 -8.24
N LEU A 63 -7.48 0.28 -7.21
CA LEU A 63 -7.52 -1.19 -7.35
C LEU A 63 -8.73 -1.63 -8.16
N GLN A 64 -9.92 -1.09 -7.88
CA GLN A 64 -11.15 -1.42 -8.61
C GLN A 64 -11.05 -1.04 -10.09
N ILE A 65 -10.56 0.16 -10.40
CA ILE A 65 -10.36 0.60 -11.79
C ILE A 65 -9.32 -0.30 -12.49
N ALA A 66 -8.19 -0.60 -11.85
CA ALA A 66 -7.19 -1.50 -12.42
C ALA A 66 -7.77 -2.89 -12.73
N LEU A 67 -8.54 -3.46 -11.79
CA LEU A 67 -9.20 -4.76 -11.96
C LEU A 67 -10.30 -4.71 -13.03
N LYS A 68 -11.05 -3.61 -13.12
CA LYS A 68 -12.05 -3.41 -14.18
C LYS A 68 -11.42 -3.45 -15.56
N LEU A 69 -10.29 -2.77 -15.73
CA LEU A 69 -9.61 -2.66 -17.01
C LEU A 69 -8.82 -3.93 -17.39
N LEU A 70 -8.14 -4.53 -16.42
CA LEU A 70 -7.20 -5.63 -16.66
C LEU A 70 -7.73 -7.00 -16.22
N GLY A 71 -8.52 -7.06 -15.15
CA GLY A 71 -9.07 -8.30 -14.60
C GLY A 71 -10.25 -8.87 -15.40
N ARG A 72 -11.10 -8.02 -15.93
CA ARG A 72 -12.19 -8.34 -16.87
C ARG A 72 -13.09 -9.50 -16.45
N GLY A 73 -13.31 -9.68 -15.13
CA GLY A 73 -14.13 -10.76 -14.59
C GLY A 73 -13.46 -12.14 -14.58
N GLY A 74 -12.16 -12.23 -14.86
CA GLY A 74 -11.39 -13.46 -14.85
C GLY A 74 -10.83 -13.84 -13.47
N GLU A 75 -9.99 -14.86 -13.47
CA GLU A 75 -9.22 -15.26 -12.29
C GLU A 75 -8.02 -14.33 -12.10
N ILE A 76 -7.84 -13.85 -10.85
CA ILE A 76 -6.76 -12.97 -10.46
C ILE A 76 -5.84 -13.72 -9.50
N ILE A 77 -4.61 -14.00 -9.93
CA ILE A 77 -3.60 -14.55 -9.03
C ILE A 77 -3.20 -13.47 -8.03
N THR A 78 -3.30 -13.76 -6.73
CA THR A 78 -3.02 -12.81 -5.67
C THR A 78 -2.45 -13.50 -4.42
N THR A 79 -2.08 -12.69 -3.42
CA THR A 79 -1.58 -13.20 -2.14
C THR A 79 -2.65 -13.16 -1.05
N PRO A 80 -2.69 -14.15 -0.14
CA PRO A 80 -3.57 -14.10 1.02
C PRO A 80 -3.01 -13.24 2.17
N PHE A 81 -1.79 -12.71 2.02
CA PHE A 81 -1.14 -11.87 3.01
C PHE A 81 -1.09 -10.41 2.54
N SER A 82 -2.20 -9.71 2.71
CA SER A 82 -2.40 -8.31 2.37
C SER A 82 -3.48 -7.69 3.25
N TYR A 83 -3.74 -6.40 3.07
CA TYR A 83 -4.93 -5.78 3.63
C TYR A 83 -6.17 -6.25 2.87
N VAL A 84 -7.30 -6.35 3.59
CA VAL A 84 -8.56 -6.87 3.05
C VAL A 84 -9.04 -6.16 1.76
N ALA A 85 -8.66 -4.89 1.56
CA ALA A 85 -9.03 -4.11 0.37
C ALA A 85 -8.58 -4.78 -0.94
N THR A 86 -7.42 -5.44 -0.96
CA THR A 86 -6.90 -6.15 -2.15
C THR A 86 -7.88 -7.25 -2.60
N THR A 87 -8.26 -8.15 -1.69
CA THR A 87 -9.21 -9.24 -2.00
C THR A 87 -10.63 -8.72 -2.21
N ALA A 88 -11.06 -7.74 -1.39
CA ALA A 88 -12.38 -7.15 -1.53
C ALA A 88 -12.58 -6.49 -2.90
N ALA A 89 -11.58 -5.78 -3.42
CA ALA A 89 -11.63 -5.17 -4.75
C ALA A 89 -11.76 -6.23 -5.86
N ILE A 90 -11.04 -7.36 -5.76
CA ILE A 90 -11.15 -8.48 -6.73
C ILE A 90 -12.58 -8.99 -6.79
N VAL A 91 -13.15 -9.33 -5.63
CA VAL A 91 -14.51 -9.91 -5.57
C VAL A 91 -15.57 -8.88 -5.97
N TRP A 92 -15.40 -7.60 -5.56
CA TRP A 92 -16.31 -6.52 -5.90
C TRP A 92 -16.38 -6.24 -7.41
N GLU A 93 -15.25 -6.42 -8.12
CA GLU A 93 -15.19 -6.30 -9.58
C GLU A 93 -15.58 -7.60 -10.33
N ASN A 94 -16.25 -8.54 -9.64
CA ASN A 94 -16.67 -9.83 -10.18
C ASN A 94 -15.52 -10.68 -10.72
N CYS A 95 -14.33 -10.52 -10.19
CA CYS A 95 -13.18 -11.38 -10.46
C CYS A 95 -13.05 -12.45 -9.37
N THR A 96 -12.38 -13.55 -9.68
CA THR A 96 -12.15 -14.64 -8.74
C THR A 96 -10.71 -14.58 -8.21
N PRO A 97 -10.48 -14.42 -6.90
CA PRO A 97 -9.14 -14.44 -6.34
C PRO A 97 -8.58 -15.87 -6.30
N ILE A 98 -7.44 -16.08 -6.92
CA ILE A 98 -6.66 -17.33 -6.84
C ILE A 98 -5.45 -17.06 -5.96
N PHE A 99 -5.52 -17.53 -4.72
CA PHE A 99 -4.45 -17.29 -3.76
C PHE A 99 -3.24 -18.17 -4.01
N VAL A 100 -2.09 -17.53 -4.16
CA VAL A 100 -0.76 -18.13 -4.09
C VAL A 100 -0.14 -17.77 -2.75
N ASP A 101 0.44 -18.76 -2.06
CA ASP A 101 1.04 -18.56 -0.74
C ASP A 101 2.23 -17.57 -0.80
N ILE A 102 2.73 -17.16 0.34
CA ILE A 102 3.85 -16.21 0.45
C ILE A 102 5.19 -16.91 0.63
N ASP A 103 6.27 -16.25 0.21
CA ASP A 103 7.60 -16.52 0.69
C ASP A 103 7.72 -16.07 2.16
N PRO A 104 8.05 -16.98 3.10
CA PRO A 104 8.07 -16.67 4.53
C PRO A 104 9.18 -15.68 4.92
N ASN A 105 10.21 -15.49 4.10
CA ASN A 105 11.29 -14.56 4.38
C ASN A 105 10.94 -13.12 3.95
N PHE A 106 10.37 -12.98 2.75
CA PHE A 106 10.05 -11.67 2.16
C PHE A 106 8.63 -11.21 2.45
N LEU A 107 7.75 -12.12 2.87
CA LEU A 107 6.31 -11.92 3.15
C LEU A 107 5.48 -11.47 1.93
N THR A 108 6.07 -11.46 0.76
CA THR A 108 5.39 -11.20 -0.52
C THR A 108 4.96 -12.51 -1.17
N ILE A 109 4.12 -12.45 -2.19
CA ILE A 109 3.72 -13.62 -2.96
C ILE A 109 4.94 -14.48 -3.34
N ASP A 110 4.84 -15.79 -3.21
CA ASP A 110 5.87 -16.75 -3.63
C ASP A 110 5.81 -16.88 -5.16
N GLU A 111 6.71 -16.19 -5.83
CA GLU A 111 6.73 -16.10 -7.28
C GLU A 111 6.92 -17.45 -7.99
N ASP A 112 7.58 -18.43 -7.35
CA ASP A 112 7.80 -19.75 -7.92
C ASP A 112 6.52 -20.61 -7.93
N LYS A 113 5.51 -20.24 -7.17
CA LYS A 113 4.20 -20.89 -7.13
C LYS A 113 3.16 -20.25 -8.05
N ILE A 114 3.43 -19.08 -8.62
CA ILE A 114 2.49 -18.36 -9.49
C ILE A 114 2.14 -19.21 -10.71
N GLU A 115 3.14 -19.76 -11.37
CA GLU A 115 2.95 -20.42 -12.66
C GLU A 115 2.05 -21.67 -12.55
N SER A 116 2.11 -22.40 -11.42
CA SER A 116 1.24 -23.54 -11.16
C SER A 116 -0.23 -23.19 -10.85
N ALA A 117 -0.50 -21.93 -10.57
CA ALA A 117 -1.84 -21.43 -10.29
C ALA A 117 -2.54 -20.84 -11.54
N ILE A 118 -1.84 -20.76 -12.68
CA ILE A 118 -2.37 -20.21 -13.92
C ILE A 118 -3.33 -21.23 -14.56
N THR A 119 -4.49 -20.75 -14.99
CA THR A 119 -5.47 -21.49 -15.79
C THR A 119 -5.81 -20.69 -17.07
N ASP A 120 -6.65 -21.23 -17.93
CA ASP A 120 -7.19 -20.55 -19.11
C ASP A 120 -8.13 -19.38 -18.78
N LYS A 121 -8.56 -19.26 -17.53
CA LYS A 121 -9.37 -18.14 -17.02
C LYS A 121 -8.54 -17.04 -16.37
N THR A 122 -7.25 -17.28 -16.13
CA THR A 122 -6.37 -16.31 -15.50
C THR A 122 -6.12 -15.12 -16.42
N THR A 123 -6.39 -13.91 -15.93
CA THR A 123 -6.25 -12.67 -16.72
C THR A 123 -5.16 -11.77 -16.18
N CYS A 124 -4.92 -11.80 -14.86
CA CYS A 124 -4.05 -10.84 -14.20
C CYS A 124 -3.37 -11.42 -12.97
N ILE A 125 -2.19 -10.90 -12.65
CA ILE A 125 -1.50 -11.07 -11.37
C ILE A 125 -1.66 -9.75 -10.60
N LEU A 126 -2.29 -9.80 -9.42
CA LEU A 126 -2.35 -8.69 -8.48
C LEU A 126 -1.49 -9.03 -7.26
N ALA A 127 -0.26 -8.50 -7.22
CA ALA A 127 0.68 -8.77 -6.15
C ALA A 127 0.85 -7.54 -5.24
N THR A 128 1.00 -7.79 -3.93
CA THR A 128 1.14 -6.72 -2.93
C THR A 128 2.59 -6.57 -2.51
N HIS A 129 3.12 -5.36 -2.60
CA HIS A 129 4.41 -4.97 -2.03
C HIS A 129 4.25 -4.73 -0.52
N VAL A 130 4.21 -5.83 0.24
CA VAL A 130 3.86 -5.80 1.67
C VAL A 130 4.88 -5.00 2.48
N PHE A 131 4.42 -4.09 3.33
CA PHE A 131 5.24 -3.25 4.21
C PHE A 131 6.33 -2.42 3.49
N GLY A 132 6.16 -2.15 2.20
CA GLY A 132 7.15 -1.46 1.39
C GLY A 132 8.27 -2.38 0.86
N ASN A 133 8.15 -3.70 1.02
CA ASN A 133 9.07 -4.67 0.45
C ASN A 133 8.60 -5.09 -0.95
N PRO A 134 9.37 -4.89 -2.02
CA PRO A 134 8.97 -5.30 -3.36
C PRO A 134 8.77 -6.80 -3.49
N CYS A 135 7.78 -7.21 -4.29
CA CYS A 135 7.74 -8.58 -4.82
C CYS A 135 8.97 -8.83 -5.72
N ASN A 136 9.20 -10.07 -6.12
CA ASN A 136 10.20 -10.38 -7.16
C ASN A 136 9.66 -9.93 -8.52
N ILE A 137 9.88 -8.65 -8.83
CA ILE A 137 9.33 -7.98 -9.99
C ILE A 137 9.79 -8.65 -11.28
N GLU A 138 11.06 -9.00 -11.37
CA GLU A 138 11.64 -9.63 -12.55
C GLU A 138 11.01 -10.99 -12.84
N ARG A 139 10.85 -11.81 -11.80
CA ARG A 139 10.25 -13.15 -11.96
C ARG A 139 8.78 -13.05 -12.31
N ILE A 140 8.04 -12.17 -11.66
CA ILE A 140 6.61 -11.93 -11.97
C ILE A 140 6.45 -11.44 -13.42
N ASN A 141 7.31 -10.51 -13.87
CA ASN A 141 7.29 -10.03 -15.25
C ASN A 141 7.59 -11.14 -16.27
N GLN A 142 8.56 -12.03 -15.98
CA GLN A 142 8.86 -13.18 -16.84
C GLN A 142 7.65 -14.10 -16.99
N ILE A 143 6.98 -14.43 -15.86
CA ILE A 143 5.78 -15.27 -15.86
C ILE A 143 4.64 -14.58 -16.62
N ALA A 144 4.37 -13.32 -16.33
CA ALA A 144 3.32 -12.56 -16.97
C ALA A 144 3.51 -12.48 -18.48
N HIS A 145 4.73 -12.18 -18.93
CA HIS A 145 5.05 -12.16 -20.37
C HIS A 145 4.88 -13.54 -21.03
N LYS A 146 5.37 -14.60 -20.40
CA LYS A 146 5.26 -15.98 -20.90
C LYS A 146 3.80 -16.41 -21.11
N HIS A 147 2.91 -15.99 -20.20
CA HIS A 147 1.50 -16.39 -20.19
C HIS A 147 0.53 -15.29 -20.68
N ASN A 148 1.07 -14.20 -21.23
CA ASN A 148 0.29 -13.04 -21.70
C ASN A 148 -0.67 -12.49 -20.64
N LEU A 149 -0.23 -12.42 -19.39
CA LEU A 149 -0.99 -11.90 -18.27
C LEU A 149 -0.65 -10.43 -18.02
N LYS A 150 -1.58 -9.69 -17.40
CA LYS A 150 -1.37 -8.35 -16.91
C LYS A 150 -0.89 -8.36 -15.47
N VAL A 151 -0.17 -7.30 -15.06
CA VAL A 151 0.37 -7.18 -13.71
C VAL A 151 -0.14 -5.90 -13.06
N ILE A 152 -0.82 -6.05 -11.92
CA ILE A 152 -1.20 -4.96 -11.02
C ILE A 152 -0.37 -5.09 -9.74
N TYR A 153 0.24 -4.00 -9.30
CA TYR A 153 0.86 -3.95 -7.97
C TYR A 153 0.02 -3.13 -7.01
N ASP A 154 -0.42 -3.78 -5.92
CA ASP A 154 -0.89 -3.08 -4.73
C ASP A 154 0.34 -2.59 -3.96
N ALA A 155 0.69 -1.32 -4.17
CA ALA A 155 1.80 -0.64 -3.53
C ALA A 155 1.32 0.36 -2.45
N ALA A 156 0.19 0.06 -1.78
CA ALA A 156 -0.41 0.90 -0.73
C ALA A 156 0.55 1.26 0.42
N HIS A 157 1.65 0.54 0.58
CA HIS A 157 2.69 0.76 1.61
C HIS A 157 3.98 1.36 1.05
N CYS A 158 4.02 1.71 -0.23
CA CYS A 158 5.28 1.93 -0.94
C CYS A 158 5.56 3.39 -1.32
N PHE A 159 4.88 4.35 -0.72
CA PHE A 159 5.18 5.75 -1.00
C PHE A 159 6.66 6.06 -0.78
N GLY A 160 7.36 6.51 -1.84
CA GLY A 160 8.79 6.82 -1.82
C GLY A 160 9.74 5.61 -1.82
N VAL A 161 9.23 4.37 -1.95
CA VAL A 161 10.09 3.19 -2.14
C VAL A 161 10.72 3.24 -3.53
N LYS A 162 12.04 2.98 -3.57
CA LYS A 162 12.74 2.69 -4.83
C LYS A 162 13.21 1.24 -4.87
N TYR A 163 13.21 0.68 -6.06
CA TYR A 163 13.77 -0.63 -6.34
C TYR A 163 14.74 -0.52 -7.51
N LYS A 164 16.00 -0.90 -7.27
CA LYS A 164 17.09 -0.77 -8.26
C LYS A 164 17.17 0.64 -8.84
N ASN A 165 17.14 1.64 -7.97
CA ASN A 165 17.21 3.09 -8.27
C ASN A 165 16.01 3.64 -9.07
N LYS A 166 14.91 2.89 -9.23
CA LYS A 166 13.69 3.36 -9.88
C LYS A 166 12.53 3.41 -8.87
N SER A 167 11.64 4.35 -9.06
CA SER A 167 10.39 4.38 -8.29
C SER A 167 9.68 3.05 -8.40
N ILE A 168 9.14 2.53 -7.28
CA ILE A 168 8.37 1.27 -7.28
C ILE A 168 7.13 1.37 -8.19
N PHE A 169 6.62 2.57 -8.43
CA PHE A 169 5.49 2.84 -9.30
C PHE A 169 5.81 2.76 -10.80
N GLU A 170 7.08 2.54 -11.16
CA GLU A 170 7.52 2.29 -12.52
C GLU A 170 7.38 0.82 -12.94
N PHE A 171 6.80 -0.03 -12.12
CA PHE A 171 6.68 -1.46 -12.38
C PHE A 171 5.22 -1.90 -12.50
N GLY A 172 4.99 -2.98 -13.27
CA GLY A 172 3.66 -3.48 -13.62
C GLY A 172 2.98 -2.72 -14.77
N ASP A 173 1.80 -3.19 -15.19
CA ASP A 173 0.93 -2.45 -16.10
C ASP A 173 0.25 -1.29 -15.37
N ILE A 174 -0.17 -1.53 -14.11
CA ILE A 174 -0.72 -0.54 -13.19
C ILE A 174 -0.15 -0.79 -11.79
N SER A 175 0.26 0.30 -11.11
CA SER A 175 0.53 0.28 -9.67
C SER A 175 -0.43 1.21 -8.94
N THR A 176 -0.83 0.84 -7.71
CA THR A 176 -1.77 1.64 -6.90
C THR A 176 -1.15 2.00 -5.56
N CYS A 177 -1.50 3.18 -5.03
CA CYS A 177 -1.04 3.62 -3.71
C CYS A 177 -2.19 4.18 -2.89
N SER A 178 -2.12 4.01 -1.58
CA SER A 178 -3.08 4.58 -0.62
C SER A 178 -2.48 5.80 0.06
N PHE A 179 -3.27 6.88 0.14
CA PHE A 179 -2.95 8.11 0.88
C PHE A 179 -3.91 8.32 2.05
N HIS A 180 -4.39 7.22 2.64
CA HIS A 180 -5.16 7.23 3.87
C HIS A 180 -4.34 7.84 5.02
N ALA A 181 -5.00 8.50 5.98
CA ALA A 181 -4.38 9.21 7.10
C ALA A 181 -3.36 8.39 7.95
N THR A 182 -3.45 7.07 7.92
CA THR A 182 -2.49 6.18 8.61
C THR A 182 -1.22 5.89 7.82
N LYS A 183 -1.16 6.29 6.54
CA LYS A 183 -0.03 6.03 5.65
C LYS A 183 1.10 7.04 5.88
N LEU A 184 2.26 6.74 5.32
CA LEU A 184 3.46 7.57 5.41
C LEU A 184 3.23 8.99 4.85
N PHE A 185 2.74 9.04 3.62
CA PHE A 185 2.19 10.23 2.97
C PHE A 185 0.67 10.10 2.94
N HIS A 186 -0.06 11.17 3.18
CA HIS A 186 -1.52 11.11 3.20
C HIS A 186 -2.18 12.41 2.73
N THR A 187 -3.44 12.29 2.34
CA THR A 187 -4.35 13.39 2.00
C THR A 187 -5.60 13.39 2.90
N GLY A 188 -5.50 12.76 4.10
CA GLY A 188 -6.62 12.40 4.95
C GLY A 188 -7.26 11.10 4.45
N GLU A 189 -8.01 11.16 3.42
CA GLU A 189 -8.37 10.07 2.50
C GLU A 189 -7.81 10.39 1.12
N GLY A 190 -7.36 9.37 0.38
CA GLY A 190 -6.86 9.52 -0.98
C GLY A 190 -6.12 8.29 -1.48
N GLY A 191 -5.77 8.32 -2.75
CA GLY A 191 -4.98 7.31 -3.42
C GLY A 191 -4.45 7.78 -4.76
N GLY A 192 -3.60 6.98 -5.36
CA GLY A 192 -3.04 7.21 -6.68
C GLY A 192 -3.01 5.91 -7.50
N LEU A 193 -3.26 6.05 -8.80
CA LEU A 193 -3.07 5.03 -9.81
C LEU A 193 -1.92 5.49 -10.71
N TYR A 194 -0.95 4.61 -10.91
CA TYR A 194 0.27 4.88 -11.67
C TYR A 194 0.32 3.95 -12.87
N VAL A 195 0.57 4.50 -14.05
CA VAL A 195 0.51 3.77 -15.32
C VAL A 195 1.43 4.36 -16.36
N LYS A 196 2.14 3.48 -17.12
CA LYS A 196 3.05 3.89 -18.20
C LYS A 196 2.37 4.04 -19.54
N SER A 197 1.51 3.07 -19.90
CA SER A 197 0.82 3.10 -21.19
C SER A 197 -0.10 4.31 -21.30
N ILE A 198 0.02 5.03 -22.41
CA ILE A 198 -0.85 6.18 -22.70
C ILE A 198 -2.30 5.73 -22.89
N GLU A 199 -2.52 4.55 -23.46
CA GLU A 199 -3.83 3.98 -23.65
C GLU A 199 -4.49 3.66 -22.31
N LEU A 200 -3.80 2.91 -21.44
CA LEU A 200 -4.28 2.62 -20.08
C LEU A 200 -4.44 3.88 -19.23
N TYR A 201 -3.58 4.89 -19.42
CA TYR A 201 -3.75 6.18 -18.75
C TYR A 201 -5.09 6.83 -19.13
N LYS A 202 -5.41 6.88 -20.43
CA LYS A 202 -6.68 7.45 -20.91
C LYS A 202 -7.87 6.67 -20.38
N GLU A 203 -7.84 5.33 -20.48
CA GLU A 203 -8.90 4.47 -19.97
C GLU A 203 -9.11 4.66 -18.47
N SER A 204 -8.02 4.68 -17.68
CA SER A 204 -8.06 4.94 -16.23
C SER A 204 -8.57 6.34 -15.90
N TYR A 205 -8.15 7.33 -16.70
CA TYR A 205 -8.56 8.72 -16.54
C TYR A 205 -10.05 8.91 -16.80
N TYR A 206 -10.61 8.29 -17.81
CA TYR A 206 -12.06 8.34 -18.04
C TYR A 206 -12.82 7.53 -16.98
N SER A 207 -12.32 6.33 -16.64
CA SER A 207 -12.96 5.47 -15.64
C SER A 207 -13.07 6.12 -14.26
N HIS A 208 -12.09 6.96 -13.82
CA HIS A 208 -12.16 7.61 -12.53
C HIS A 208 -13.20 8.75 -12.45
N ASN A 209 -13.77 9.16 -13.59
CA ASN A 209 -14.77 10.21 -13.71
C ASN A 209 -15.94 9.80 -14.62
N PHE A 210 -16.64 8.71 -14.26
CA PHE A 210 -17.84 8.23 -14.96
C PHE A 210 -17.69 7.96 -16.46
N GLY A 211 -16.47 7.84 -16.99
CA GLY A 211 -16.20 7.70 -18.41
C GLY A 211 -16.22 9.02 -19.19
N HIS A 212 -16.35 10.18 -18.53
CA HIS A 212 -16.43 11.47 -19.21
C HIS A 212 -15.19 11.77 -20.08
N ASN A 213 -15.45 12.00 -21.37
CA ASN A 213 -14.53 12.60 -22.34
C ASN A 213 -15.16 13.91 -22.85
N GLY A 214 -15.13 14.95 -22.03
CA GLY A 214 -15.85 16.20 -22.24
C GLY A 214 -17.29 16.15 -21.71
N PRO A 215 -18.09 17.22 -21.94
CA PRO A 215 -19.41 17.38 -21.31
C PRO A 215 -20.51 16.47 -21.89
N GLN A 216 -20.32 15.94 -23.09
CA GLN A 216 -21.36 15.19 -23.82
C GLN A 216 -20.92 13.81 -24.29
N ASN A 217 -19.64 13.46 -24.13
CA ASN A 217 -19.09 12.19 -24.59
C ASN A 217 -18.65 11.30 -23.42
N PHE A 218 -18.75 9.99 -23.61
CA PHE A 218 -18.36 8.99 -22.62
C PHE A 218 -17.51 7.90 -23.30
N ASP A 219 -16.27 7.73 -22.82
CA ASP A 219 -15.35 6.72 -23.28
C ASP A 219 -15.23 5.62 -22.22
N GLY A 220 -16.17 4.67 -22.28
CA GLY A 220 -16.19 3.51 -21.38
C GLY A 220 -16.98 3.72 -20.08
N LEU A 221 -16.94 2.69 -19.25
CA LEU A 221 -17.57 2.67 -17.93
C LEU A 221 -16.67 3.32 -16.89
N GLY A 222 -17.25 4.15 -16.03
CA GLY A 222 -16.51 4.76 -14.94
C GLY A 222 -17.35 4.99 -13.69
N ILE A 223 -16.66 5.40 -12.63
CA ILE A 223 -17.23 5.72 -11.32
C ILE A 223 -16.75 7.09 -10.84
N ASN A 224 -17.30 7.58 -9.74
CA ASN A 224 -16.78 8.79 -9.09
C ASN A 224 -15.58 8.45 -8.19
N GLY A 225 -14.41 8.40 -8.76
CA GLY A 225 -13.16 8.18 -8.06
C GLY A 225 -12.32 9.44 -7.81
N LYS A 226 -12.79 10.60 -8.22
CA LYS A 226 -11.99 11.84 -8.22
C LYS A 226 -11.57 12.29 -6.83
N MET A 227 -10.31 12.71 -6.70
CA MET A 227 -9.82 13.43 -5.53
C MET A 227 -10.44 14.85 -5.47
N SER A 228 -10.79 15.31 -4.29
CA SER A 228 -11.22 16.68 -4.05
C SER A 228 -10.03 17.63 -3.87
N GLU A 229 -10.26 18.94 -4.12
CA GLU A 229 -9.24 19.99 -3.87
C GLU A 229 -8.84 20.07 -2.39
N ILE A 230 -9.76 19.73 -1.45
CA ILE A 230 -9.46 19.71 -0.02
C ILE A 230 -8.48 18.57 0.33
N GLN A 231 -8.67 17.39 -0.26
CA GLN A 231 -7.72 16.29 -0.12
C GLN A 231 -6.35 16.65 -0.72
N ALA A 232 -6.35 17.29 -1.90
CA ALA A 232 -5.11 17.77 -2.52
C ALA A 232 -4.41 18.84 -1.68
N ALA A 233 -5.17 19.77 -1.07
CA ALA A 233 -4.65 20.77 -0.15
C ALA A 233 -3.90 20.12 1.03
N MET A 234 -4.47 19.06 1.63
CA MET A 234 -3.79 18.29 2.68
C MET A 234 -2.50 17.66 2.14
N GLY A 235 -2.52 17.02 0.99
CA GLY A 235 -1.34 16.41 0.37
C GLY A 235 -0.23 17.42 0.08
N LEU A 236 -0.58 18.59 -0.47
CA LEU A 236 0.35 19.69 -0.71
C LEU A 236 1.00 20.23 0.56
N SER A 237 0.27 20.18 1.69
CA SER A 237 0.80 20.59 2.99
C SER A 237 1.66 19.51 3.66
N VAL A 238 1.40 18.23 3.41
CA VAL A 238 2.18 17.11 4.00
C VAL A 238 3.48 16.85 3.22
N LEU A 239 3.44 16.95 1.89
CA LEU A 239 4.56 16.57 1.01
C LEU A 239 5.91 17.24 1.36
N PRO A 240 5.96 18.55 1.72
CA PRO A 240 7.22 19.19 2.10
C PRO A 240 7.90 18.59 3.34
N HIS A 241 7.14 17.90 4.20
CA HIS A 241 7.64 17.32 5.43
C HIS A 241 8.12 15.87 5.31
N MET A 242 8.06 15.26 4.12
CA MET A 242 8.36 13.83 3.94
C MET A 242 9.79 13.45 4.37
N ASN A 243 10.78 14.30 4.13
CA ASN A 243 12.16 14.03 4.55
C ASN A 243 12.29 13.95 6.09
N PHE A 244 11.59 14.84 6.81
CA PHE A 244 11.53 14.80 8.26
C PHE A 244 10.84 13.51 8.75
N ILE A 245 9.68 13.16 8.17
CA ILE A 245 8.91 11.97 8.53
C ILE A 245 9.75 10.70 8.32
N LEU A 246 10.39 10.56 7.16
CA LEU A 246 11.24 9.40 6.83
C LEU A 246 12.45 9.28 7.75
N LYS A 247 13.17 10.40 8.00
CA LYS A 247 14.32 10.41 8.90
C LYS A 247 13.94 10.02 10.33
N SER A 248 12.83 10.55 10.81
CA SER A 248 12.33 10.24 12.16
C SER A 248 11.95 8.76 12.30
N ARG A 249 11.24 8.20 11.31
CA ARG A 249 10.87 6.77 11.30
C ARG A 249 12.11 5.88 11.21
N LYS A 250 13.08 6.26 10.37
CA LYS A 250 14.37 5.54 10.28
C LYS A 250 15.07 5.46 11.65
N ASN A 251 15.13 6.56 12.40
CA ASN A 251 15.74 6.55 13.73
C ASN A 251 15.05 5.55 14.68
N SER A 252 13.70 5.46 14.63
CA SER A 252 12.95 4.48 15.43
C SER A 252 13.20 3.04 14.95
N VAL A 253 13.33 2.81 13.65
CA VAL A 253 13.70 1.50 13.08
C VAL A 253 15.11 1.09 13.51
N ASP A 254 16.09 2.01 13.41
CA ASP A 254 17.47 1.76 13.84
C ASP A 254 17.53 1.44 15.34
N PHE A 255 16.67 2.07 16.16
CA PHE A 255 16.55 1.78 17.57
C PHE A 255 15.99 0.36 17.83
N TYR A 256 14.92 -0.02 17.14
CA TYR A 256 14.36 -1.37 17.22
C TYR A 256 15.37 -2.43 16.78
N ASP A 257 16.03 -2.21 15.65
CA ASP A 257 17.03 -3.14 15.10
C ASP A 257 18.20 -3.39 16.06
N LYS A 258 18.59 -2.36 16.82
CA LYS A 258 19.69 -2.45 17.79
C LYS A 258 19.29 -3.14 19.10
N ASN A 259 18.03 -2.98 19.53
CA ASN A 259 17.65 -3.29 20.91
C ASN A 259 16.70 -4.50 21.03
N LEU A 260 16.02 -4.92 19.94
CA LEU A 260 15.19 -6.12 19.95
C LEU A 260 16.03 -7.41 19.93
N ASN A 261 15.55 -8.43 20.65
CA ASN A 261 16.22 -9.72 20.73
C ASN A 261 15.78 -10.68 19.62
N PHE A 262 16.49 -10.64 18.50
CA PHE A 262 16.22 -11.51 17.34
C PHE A 262 16.61 -12.99 17.52
N SER A 263 17.05 -13.42 18.72
CA SER A 263 17.08 -14.86 19.02
C SER A 263 15.71 -15.44 19.35
N LYS A 264 14.72 -14.57 19.68
CA LYS A 264 13.32 -14.92 20.00
C LYS A 264 12.32 -14.46 18.93
N LEU A 265 12.74 -13.63 18.01
CA LEU A 265 11.92 -13.00 16.98
C LEU A 265 12.55 -13.23 15.61
N GLU A 266 11.72 -13.25 14.58
CA GLU A 266 12.17 -13.19 13.19
C GLU A 266 11.85 -11.83 12.60
N LYS A 267 12.70 -11.36 11.69
CA LYS A 267 12.52 -10.10 10.95
C LYS A 267 12.26 -10.41 9.48
N MET A 268 11.34 -9.68 8.86
CA MET A 268 11.16 -9.70 7.42
C MET A 268 12.48 -9.35 6.72
N LYS A 269 12.88 -10.15 5.73
CA LYS A 269 14.01 -9.82 4.85
C LYS A 269 13.57 -8.82 3.79
N LEU A 270 14.36 -7.79 3.60
CA LEU A 270 14.17 -6.88 2.47
C LEU A 270 14.81 -7.45 1.21
N ARG A 271 14.18 -7.26 0.05
CA ARG A 271 14.79 -7.63 -1.22
C ARG A 271 16.01 -6.76 -1.51
N GLU A 272 17.01 -7.37 -2.15
CA GLU A 272 18.20 -6.64 -2.58
C GLU A 272 17.84 -5.53 -3.57
N GLY A 273 18.49 -4.39 -3.42
CA GLY A 273 18.25 -3.21 -4.27
C GLY A 273 17.05 -2.37 -3.90
N VAL A 274 16.40 -2.63 -2.73
CA VAL A 274 15.31 -1.79 -2.24
C VAL A 274 15.85 -0.62 -1.38
N GLU A 275 15.39 0.58 -1.67
CA GLU A 275 15.43 1.72 -0.77
C GLU A 275 14.09 1.78 -0.02
N TRP A 276 14.11 1.27 1.22
CA TRP A 276 12.90 1.07 2.01
C TRP A 276 12.42 2.37 2.68
N ASN A 277 11.11 2.55 2.73
CA ASN A 277 10.46 3.76 3.25
C ASN A 277 10.06 3.67 4.73
N PHE A 278 10.38 2.62 5.44
CA PHE A 278 10.04 2.43 6.86
C PHE A 278 8.54 2.56 7.15
N SER A 279 7.68 2.02 6.25
CA SER A 279 6.23 2.19 6.38
C SER A 279 5.63 1.45 7.58
N TYR A 280 6.16 0.28 7.93
CA TYR A 280 5.78 -0.52 9.09
C TYR A 280 7.01 -1.23 9.67
N TYR A 281 6.91 -1.64 10.92
CA TYR A 281 7.96 -2.46 11.56
C TYR A 281 7.36 -3.79 12.05
N PRO A 282 7.26 -4.80 11.18
CA PRO A 282 6.77 -6.13 11.54
C PRO A 282 7.84 -6.94 12.26
N VAL A 283 7.43 -7.63 13.32
CA VAL A 283 8.19 -8.67 14.00
C VAL A 283 7.37 -9.96 14.05
N ILE A 284 8.02 -11.10 13.87
CA ILE A 284 7.36 -12.41 13.83
C ILE A 284 7.78 -13.18 15.07
N PHE A 285 6.81 -13.57 15.87
CA PHE A 285 7.00 -14.34 17.10
C PHE A 285 7.13 -15.83 16.79
N GLN A 286 7.70 -16.62 17.71
CA GLN A 286 7.81 -18.07 17.58
C GLN A 286 6.44 -18.78 17.57
N SER A 287 5.45 -18.22 18.28
CA SER A 287 4.08 -18.76 18.35
C SER A 287 3.03 -17.67 18.50
N GLU A 288 1.77 -17.98 18.18
CA GLU A 288 0.65 -17.09 18.45
C GLU A 288 0.47 -16.82 19.95
N SER A 289 0.72 -17.81 20.80
CA SER A 289 0.61 -17.64 22.25
C SER A 289 1.63 -16.63 22.78
N SER A 290 2.87 -16.64 22.31
CA SER A 290 3.89 -15.65 22.68
C SER A 290 3.54 -14.25 22.17
N LEU A 291 2.98 -14.15 20.95
CA LEU A 291 2.47 -12.88 20.42
C LEU A 291 1.35 -12.33 21.30
N LEU A 292 0.32 -13.15 21.60
CA LEU A 292 -0.84 -12.70 22.39
C LEU A 292 -0.46 -12.32 23.81
N PHE A 293 0.49 -13.03 24.43
CA PHE A 293 1.05 -12.68 25.73
C PHE A 293 1.72 -11.30 25.68
N THR A 294 2.61 -11.06 24.72
CA THR A 294 3.28 -9.77 24.54
C THR A 294 2.28 -8.66 24.20
N LEU A 295 1.31 -8.93 23.33
CA LEU A 295 0.25 -7.98 22.96
C LEU A 295 -0.57 -7.54 24.18
N SER A 296 -0.94 -8.46 25.07
CA SER A 296 -1.70 -8.14 26.29
C SER A 296 -0.91 -7.21 27.23
N ARG A 297 0.40 -7.43 27.37
CA ARG A 297 1.30 -6.61 28.19
C ARG A 297 1.50 -5.20 27.62
N LEU A 298 1.66 -5.09 26.30
CA LEU A 298 1.73 -3.80 25.63
C LEU A 298 0.43 -3.01 25.80
N ASN A 299 -0.72 -3.66 25.62
CA ASN A 299 -2.02 -3.02 25.79
C ASN A 299 -2.25 -2.55 27.23
N ALA A 300 -1.77 -3.29 28.23
CA ALA A 300 -1.89 -2.95 29.65
C ALA A 300 -1.16 -1.63 30.02
N VAL A 301 -0.15 -1.24 29.23
CA VAL A 301 0.59 0.03 29.42
C VAL A 301 0.18 1.09 28.38
N GLY A 302 -0.91 0.89 27.64
CA GLY A 302 -1.43 1.86 26.68
C GLY A 302 -0.70 1.90 25.34
N ILE A 303 -0.02 0.81 24.96
CA ILE A 303 0.66 0.64 23.67
C ILE A 303 -0.14 -0.36 22.83
N TYR A 304 -0.58 0.07 21.63
CA TYR A 304 -1.52 -0.68 20.76
C TYR A 304 -0.88 -1.01 19.41
N PRO A 305 -0.03 -2.05 19.32
CA PRO A 305 0.46 -2.57 18.04
C PRO A 305 -0.66 -3.27 17.27
N ARG A 306 -0.42 -3.64 16.01
CA ARG A 306 -1.44 -4.25 15.15
C ARG A 306 -0.95 -5.55 14.53
N ARG A 307 -1.84 -6.55 14.48
CA ARG A 307 -1.61 -7.81 13.74
C ARG A 307 -1.88 -7.57 12.26
N TYR A 308 -0.93 -7.01 11.53
CA TYR A 308 -1.01 -6.87 10.08
C TYR A 308 -0.18 -8.00 9.40
N PHE A 309 -0.82 -8.95 8.71
CA PHE A 309 -2.26 -8.98 8.44
C PHE A 309 -2.85 -10.24 9.08
N PHE A 310 -3.90 -10.05 9.85
CA PHE A 310 -4.64 -11.13 10.50
C PHE A 310 -6.15 -10.87 10.38
N PRO A 311 -6.96 -11.91 10.04
CA PRO A 311 -6.54 -13.23 9.59
C PRO A 311 -5.91 -13.22 8.19
N SER A 312 -5.29 -14.33 7.76
CA SER A 312 -4.92 -14.54 6.36
C SER A 312 -6.17 -14.48 5.47
N LEU A 313 -6.10 -13.79 4.31
CA LEU A 313 -7.28 -13.44 3.51
C LEU A 313 -7.98 -14.65 2.87
N ASN A 314 -7.31 -15.80 2.77
CA ASN A 314 -7.97 -17.06 2.37
C ASN A 314 -8.95 -17.59 3.42
N LYS A 315 -9.06 -16.96 4.60
CA LYS A 315 -10.05 -17.28 5.64
C LYS A 315 -11.29 -16.38 5.58
N LEU A 316 -11.34 -15.43 4.66
CA LEU A 316 -12.52 -14.56 4.53
C LEU A 316 -13.77 -15.36 4.11
N PRO A 317 -14.97 -14.96 4.56
CA PRO A 317 -16.18 -15.76 4.35
C PRO A 317 -16.71 -15.75 2.90
N TYR A 318 -16.13 -14.91 2.04
CA TYR A 318 -16.59 -14.72 0.66
C TYR A 318 -15.56 -15.18 -0.40
N VAL A 319 -14.57 -16.00 0.00
CA VAL A 319 -13.57 -16.60 -0.89
C VAL A 319 -13.48 -18.12 -0.66
N ASP A 320 -12.89 -18.85 -1.59
CA ASP A 320 -12.56 -20.25 -1.42
C ASP A 320 -11.46 -20.40 -0.35
N GLN A 321 -11.80 -21.07 0.75
CA GLN A 321 -10.95 -21.20 1.94
C GLN A 321 -9.90 -22.30 1.80
N ILE A 322 -9.13 -22.27 0.72
CA ILE A 322 -8.02 -23.21 0.49
C ILE A 322 -6.85 -22.85 1.41
N PRO A 323 -6.34 -23.80 2.23
CA PRO A 323 -5.26 -23.52 3.18
C PRO A 323 -4.00 -22.98 2.52
N LYS A 324 -3.36 -21.99 3.19
CA LYS A 324 -2.10 -21.37 2.79
C LYS A 324 -1.14 -21.37 3.98
N ILE A 325 -0.24 -22.36 3.99
CA ILE A 325 0.54 -22.74 5.18
C ILE A 325 1.39 -21.57 5.69
N ASN A 326 2.14 -20.92 4.81
CA ASN A 326 3.04 -19.83 5.20
C ASN A 326 2.23 -18.59 5.63
N SER A 327 1.27 -18.18 4.83
CA SER A 327 0.46 -17.00 5.12
C SER A 327 -0.32 -17.15 6.43
N GLU A 328 -0.97 -18.30 6.68
CA GLU A 328 -1.71 -18.56 7.90
C GLU A 328 -0.78 -18.60 9.13
N SER A 329 0.36 -19.26 9.01
CA SER A 329 1.39 -19.31 10.07
C SER A 329 1.94 -17.93 10.40
N ILE A 330 2.33 -17.14 9.39
CA ILE A 330 2.85 -15.79 9.59
C ILE A 330 1.76 -14.87 10.14
N SER A 331 0.55 -14.90 9.59
CA SER A 331 -0.58 -14.08 10.07
C SER A 331 -0.86 -14.29 11.56
N SER A 332 -0.75 -15.53 12.06
CA SER A 332 -0.97 -15.82 13.47
C SER A 332 0.12 -15.27 14.39
N ARG A 333 1.34 -15.09 13.90
CA ARG A 333 2.54 -14.77 14.68
C ARG A 333 3.13 -13.38 14.44
N ILE A 334 2.61 -12.60 13.48
CA ILE A 334 3.17 -11.29 13.11
C ILE A 334 2.51 -10.14 13.87
N LEU A 335 3.32 -9.19 14.32
CA LEU A 335 2.89 -7.98 15.00
C LEU A 335 3.66 -6.78 14.45
N CYS A 336 2.97 -5.79 13.93
CA CYS A 336 3.57 -4.51 13.58
C CYS A 336 3.69 -3.66 14.85
N LEU A 337 4.92 -3.40 15.29
CA LEU A 337 5.19 -2.50 16.42
C LEU A 337 4.87 -1.05 16.05
N PRO A 338 4.58 -0.18 17.04
CA PRO A 338 4.38 1.23 16.79
C PRO A 338 5.53 1.83 15.99
N LEU A 339 5.20 2.52 14.89
CA LEU A 339 6.18 3.22 14.08
C LEU A 339 5.52 4.42 13.41
N PHE A 340 5.88 5.63 13.88
CA PHE A 340 5.42 6.90 13.33
C PHE A 340 6.51 7.97 13.51
N PHE A 341 6.27 9.17 13.00
CA PHE A 341 7.21 10.29 13.18
C PHE A 341 7.29 10.69 14.66
N ASP A 342 8.48 11.13 15.10
CA ASP A 342 8.74 11.72 16.41
C ASP A 342 8.28 10.85 17.59
N MET A 343 8.65 9.54 17.55
CA MET A 343 8.44 8.64 18.70
C MET A 343 9.38 9.01 19.84
N GLU A 344 8.81 9.09 21.03
CA GLU A 344 9.61 9.38 22.24
C GLU A 344 10.47 8.16 22.62
N LEU A 345 11.70 8.43 23.04
CA LEU A 345 12.64 7.37 23.44
C LEU A 345 12.08 6.47 24.56
N LYS A 346 11.37 7.07 25.52
CA LYS A 346 10.73 6.30 26.61
C LYS A 346 9.70 5.27 26.10
N ASP A 347 8.96 5.59 25.02
CA ASP A 347 7.98 4.69 24.44
C ASP A 347 8.69 3.55 23.69
N LEU A 348 9.75 3.88 22.94
CA LEU A 348 10.60 2.90 22.25
C LEU A 348 11.25 1.93 23.26
N ASP A 349 11.83 2.44 24.36
CA ASP A 349 12.42 1.61 25.42
C ASP A 349 11.38 0.68 26.06
N MET A 350 10.21 1.20 26.39
CA MET A 350 9.13 0.41 26.99
C MET A 350 8.65 -0.71 26.04
N ILE A 351 8.49 -0.41 24.75
CA ILE A 351 8.13 -1.42 23.73
C ILE A 351 9.18 -2.52 23.72
N VAL A 352 10.46 -2.16 23.59
CA VAL A 352 11.56 -3.13 23.50
C VAL A 352 11.67 -4.00 24.76
N GLN A 353 11.56 -3.42 25.94
CA GLN A 353 11.59 -4.18 27.23
C GLN A 353 10.47 -5.22 27.29
N ILE A 354 9.26 -4.85 26.89
CA ILE A 354 8.11 -5.76 26.94
C ILE A 354 8.22 -6.85 25.85
N VAL A 355 8.68 -6.51 24.65
CA VAL A 355 8.82 -7.46 23.55
C VAL A 355 9.94 -8.47 23.78
N ASN A 356 11.03 -8.05 24.45
CA ASN A 356 12.17 -8.91 24.74
C ASN A 356 11.96 -9.88 25.93
N SER A 357 11.02 -9.59 26.81
CA SER A 357 10.75 -10.36 28.04
C SER A 357 9.77 -11.49 27.81
#